data_f9bd179d36780e92430adacab07130dc
#
_entry.id   f9bd179d36780e92430adacab07130dc
#
_cell.length_a   1.000
_cell.length_b   1.000
_cell.length_c   1.000
_cell.angle_alpha   90.00
_cell.angle_beta   90.00
_cell.angle_gamma   90.00
#
_symmetry.space_group_name_H-M   'P 1'
#
loop_
_entity.id
_entity.type
_entity.pdbx_description
1 polymer ?
#
loop_
_entity_poly.entity_id
_entity_poly.type
_entity_poly.pdbx_seq_one_letter_code
_entity_poly.pdbx_strand_id
1 'polypeptide(L)'
;MAKLRAYILCRFARKSSIYTPWLDRLSLQYEIVEEEPSQWSVPDDAGIVITHMHYRWEELSALRKLTESNRVPVLVLTDGILEYRNTWEHPGIPQGCIFQPVCGHKLACIGQGQARVIESWGNPGRCEVVGMPRLDHLSKNAAPPTRTEGPFRLLIATANTPAFTQSQRQTLVDSLRSLVDRFKRMPRVNGRPVDLNWRLTDGLNDELGMPDLPRHKLPPLHQAIDEADAVITSPSTLYLESALRNRPTAIIDYWNSPKYITPAWSITANSHVFPVLEQLADPPPHRMVFQNAALHEQLECSSAATPRLIQLIDVMIDAGQVARSNDQPIKLPARILPVKRLGFPHIPENFDLATLYPDNAAFKERDTNMLKLELAAAVKRLDQLPAVLDQKEVYIQELHGRLHAANAREKALLTRVNEIHQRTIKMREHYGLEGSTPTQSTQTSENKNDQSDEPKV
;
A
#
# COMPACT_ATOMS: atom_id res chain seq x y z
N MET A 1 20.17 20.58 -25.42
CA MET A 1 21.05 20.08 -24.35
C MET A 1 20.97 18.56 -24.33
N ALA A 2 22.12 17.88 -24.17
CA ALA A 2 22.10 16.43 -23.98
C ALA A 2 21.39 16.08 -22.69
N LYS A 3 20.59 14.99 -22.71
CA LYS A 3 19.91 14.52 -21.49
C LYS A 3 20.98 14.01 -20.51
N LEU A 4 20.76 14.28 -19.22
CA LEU A 4 21.58 13.67 -18.17
C LEU A 4 21.37 12.16 -18.16
N ARG A 5 22.37 11.42 -17.72
CA ARG A 5 22.34 9.96 -17.68
C ARG A 5 21.95 9.45 -16.30
N ALA A 6 20.96 8.57 -16.28
CA ALA A 6 20.58 7.79 -15.11
C ALA A 6 21.07 6.35 -15.28
N TYR A 7 22.03 5.95 -14.47
CA TYR A 7 22.61 4.61 -14.49
C TYR A 7 21.81 3.67 -13.62
N ILE A 8 21.29 2.62 -14.24
CA ILE A 8 20.57 1.55 -13.55
C ILE A 8 21.49 0.33 -13.48
N LEU A 9 21.91 -0.04 -12.27
CA LEU A 9 22.76 -1.21 -12.07
C LEU A 9 21.94 -2.49 -12.12
N CYS A 10 21.45 -2.80 -13.29
CA CYS A 10 20.72 -4.02 -13.60
C CYS A 10 20.71 -4.22 -15.12
N ARG A 11 21.40 -5.25 -15.60
CA ARG A 11 21.54 -5.57 -17.04
C ARG A 11 20.21 -5.71 -17.79
N PHE A 12 19.14 -6.06 -17.09
CA PHE A 12 17.81 -6.28 -17.68
C PHE A 12 16.74 -5.47 -16.95
N ALA A 13 17.02 -4.22 -16.60
CA ALA A 13 16.09 -3.37 -15.86
C ALA A 13 14.71 -3.29 -16.55
N ARG A 14 14.67 -3.15 -17.88
CA ARG A 14 13.43 -3.10 -18.67
C ARG A 14 12.60 -4.40 -18.63
N LYS A 15 13.16 -5.51 -18.16
CA LYS A 15 12.45 -6.79 -17.99
C LYS A 15 12.10 -7.08 -16.52
N SER A 16 12.59 -6.26 -15.60
CA SER A 16 12.39 -6.43 -14.18
C SER A 16 11.14 -5.70 -13.70
N SER A 17 10.27 -6.38 -12.97
CA SER A 17 9.08 -5.78 -12.36
C SER A 17 9.40 -4.67 -11.34
N ILE A 18 10.65 -4.60 -10.86
CA ILE A 18 11.12 -3.54 -9.95
C ILE A 18 11.26 -2.21 -10.70
N TYR A 19 11.73 -2.26 -11.94
CA TYR A 19 12.09 -1.06 -12.71
C TYR A 19 11.04 -0.68 -13.75
N THR A 20 10.47 -1.66 -14.47
CA THR A 20 9.52 -1.44 -15.57
C THR A 20 8.42 -0.41 -15.28
N PRO A 21 7.76 -0.39 -14.10
CA PRO A 21 6.62 0.50 -13.88
C PRO A 21 6.93 2.00 -13.93
N TRP A 22 8.21 2.37 -13.73
CA TRP A 22 8.62 3.78 -13.65
C TRP A 22 9.72 4.16 -14.62
N LEU A 23 10.42 3.18 -15.20
CA LEU A 23 11.59 3.40 -16.05
C LEU A 23 11.22 4.18 -17.33
N ASP A 24 10.10 3.84 -17.96
CA ASP A 24 9.62 4.55 -19.16
C ASP A 24 9.33 6.02 -18.85
N ARG A 25 8.76 6.32 -17.70
CA ARG A 25 8.51 7.69 -17.26
C ARG A 25 9.81 8.44 -17.01
N LEU A 26 10.79 7.80 -16.39
CA LEU A 26 12.13 8.38 -16.16
C LEU A 26 12.83 8.67 -17.49
N SER A 27 12.68 7.80 -18.49
CA SER A 27 13.31 7.94 -19.81
C SER A 27 12.81 9.16 -20.61
N LEU A 28 11.69 9.74 -20.25
CA LEU A 28 11.21 10.99 -20.86
C LEU A 28 12.14 12.17 -20.53
N GLN A 29 12.73 12.16 -19.34
CA GLN A 29 13.58 13.26 -18.82
C GLN A 29 15.07 12.96 -18.92
N TYR A 30 15.47 11.70 -18.73
CA TYR A 30 16.87 11.27 -18.63
C TYR A 30 17.23 10.21 -19.67
N GLU A 31 18.49 10.12 -20.02
CA GLU A 31 19.05 8.99 -20.79
C GLU A 31 19.27 7.82 -19.83
N ILE A 32 18.62 6.68 -20.08
CA ILE A 32 18.73 5.49 -19.22
C ILE A 32 19.87 4.60 -19.74
N VAL A 33 20.83 4.33 -18.87
CA VAL A 33 21.96 3.43 -19.13
C VAL A 33 21.84 2.23 -18.20
N GLU A 34 21.68 1.04 -18.78
CA GLU A 34 21.62 -0.23 -18.04
C GLU A 34 23.00 -0.86 -17.99
N GLU A 35 23.54 -1.12 -16.79
CA GLU A 35 24.90 -1.61 -16.59
C GLU A 35 24.93 -2.86 -15.71
N GLU A 36 25.96 -3.70 -15.94
CA GLU A 36 26.24 -4.85 -15.09
C GLU A 36 27.02 -4.40 -13.84
N PRO A 37 26.52 -4.65 -12.62
CA PRO A 37 27.17 -4.17 -11.39
C PRO A 37 28.63 -4.60 -11.22
N SER A 38 29.01 -5.77 -11.71
CA SER A 38 30.33 -6.37 -11.50
C SER A 38 31.46 -5.77 -12.34
N GLN A 39 31.14 -4.98 -13.39
CA GLN A 39 32.14 -4.46 -14.34
C GLN A 39 32.24 -2.93 -14.39
N TRP A 40 31.78 -2.27 -13.33
CA TRP A 40 31.30 -0.93 -13.44
C TRP A 40 32.26 0.17 -12.95
N SER A 41 32.47 1.19 -13.78
CA SER A 41 32.99 2.50 -13.40
C SER A 41 32.03 3.57 -13.88
N VAL A 42 31.45 4.34 -12.95
CA VAL A 42 30.54 5.43 -13.29
C VAL A 42 31.31 6.62 -13.82
N PRO A 43 30.92 7.18 -14.98
CA PRO A 43 31.43 8.45 -15.42
C PRO A 43 31.08 9.59 -14.45
N ASP A 44 31.98 10.55 -14.31
CA ASP A 44 31.76 11.72 -13.42
C ASP A 44 30.59 12.59 -13.88
N ASP A 45 30.10 12.45 -15.11
CA ASP A 45 28.93 13.16 -15.64
C ASP A 45 27.58 12.45 -15.38
N ALA A 46 27.58 11.32 -14.71
CA ALA A 46 26.36 10.62 -14.36
C ALA A 46 25.43 11.51 -13.51
N GLY A 47 24.15 11.57 -13.87
CA GLY A 47 23.14 12.30 -13.11
C GLY A 47 22.83 11.61 -11.79
N ILE A 48 22.63 10.29 -11.82
CA ILE A 48 22.30 9.44 -10.67
C ILE A 48 22.67 7.98 -10.95
N VAL A 49 22.88 7.23 -9.90
CA VAL A 49 23.00 5.78 -9.91
C VAL A 49 21.87 5.16 -9.10
N ILE A 50 21.20 4.18 -9.67
CA ILE A 50 20.05 3.50 -9.05
C ILE A 50 20.28 1.98 -9.07
N THR A 51 20.11 1.32 -7.94
CA THR A 51 20.20 -0.14 -7.81
C THR A 51 19.24 -0.70 -6.79
N HIS A 52 18.83 -1.97 -6.97
CA HIS A 52 18.22 -2.80 -5.93
C HIS A 52 19.18 -3.88 -5.43
N MET A 53 20.33 -4.02 -6.11
CA MET A 53 21.39 -5.00 -5.82
C MET A 53 22.35 -4.40 -4.80
N HIS A 54 22.14 -4.71 -3.52
CA HIS A 54 22.91 -4.12 -2.42
C HIS A 54 23.31 -5.16 -1.36
N TYR A 55 23.47 -6.42 -1.78
CA TYR A 55 23.76 -7.53 -0.89
C TYR A 55 24.97 -8.39 -1.30
N ARG A 56 25.54 -8.16 -2.50
CA ARG A 56 26.79 -8.81 -2.91
C ARG A 56 27.98 -7.91 -2.58
N TRP A 57 29.07 -8.51 -2.19
CA TRP A 57 30.25 -7.79 -1.70
C TRP A 57 30.85 -6.83 -2.73
N GLU A 58 30.94 -7.27 -3.98
CA GLU A 58 31.48 -6.46 -5.08
C GLU A 58 30.64 -5.20 -5.31
N GLU A 59 29.32 -5.36 -5.31
CA GLU A 59 28.36 -4.29 -5.50
C GLU A 59 28.39 -3.31 -4.33
N LEU A 60 28.39 -3.83 -3.09
CA LEU A 60 28.47 -3.01 -1.88
C LEU A 60 29.77 -2.19 -1.86
N SER A 61 30.90 -2.78 -2.27
CA SER A 61 32.19 -2.08 -2.33
C SER A 61 32.18 -0.96 -3.37
N ALA A 62 31.57 -1.19 -4.55
CA ALA A 62 31.42 -0.17 -5.60
C ALA A 62 30.49 0.96 -5.14
N LEU A 63 29.32 0.63 -4.59
CA LEU A 63 28.35 1.61 -4.07
C LEU A 63 28.94 2.46 -2.94
N ARG A 64 29.71 1.84 -2.05
CA ARG A 64 30.40 2.54 -0.97
C ARG A 64 31.40 3.57 -1.51
N LYS A 65 32.26 3.18 -2.43
CA LYS A 65 33.23 4.10 -3.06
C LYS A 65 32.54 5.30 -3.72
N LEU A 66 31.43 5.07 -4.42
CA LEU A 66 30.62 6.14 -5.01
C LEU A 66 30.02 7.08 -3.98
N THR A 67 29.44 6.51 -2.93
CA THR A 67 28.85 7.30 -1.86
C THR A 67 29.91 8.11 -1.11
N GLU A 68 31.11 7.55 -0.92
CA GLU A 68 32.25 8.22 -0.30
C GLU A 68 32.83 9.32 -1.22
N SER A 69 32.89 9.10 -2.54
CA SER A 69 33.32 10.14 -3.51
C SER A 69 32.39 11.36 -3.49
N ASN A 70 31.11 11.12 -3.15
CA ASN A 70 30.07 12.13 -2.94
C ASN A 70 29.85 13.10 -4.13
N ARG A 71 30.15 12.62 -5.36
CA ARG A 71 30.02 13.39 -6.61
C ARG A 71 28.79 13.02 -7.43
N VAL A 72 28.37 11.75 -7.33
CA VAL A 72 27.18 11.23 -8.04
C VAL A 72 26.19 10.69 -7.01
N PRO A 73 24.92 11.13 -7.03
CA PRO A 73 23.90 10.60 -6.12
C PRO A 73 23.69 9.10 -6.35
N VAL A 74 23.56 8.36 -5.25
CA VAL A 74 23.27 6.92 -5.27
C VAL A 74 21.96 6.66 -4.55
N LEU A 75 20.98 6.08 -5.26
CA LEU A 75 19.71 5.64 -4.75
C LEU A 75 19.63 4.12 -4.73
N VAL A 76 19.39 3.56 -3.57
CA VAL A 76 19.13 2.13 -3.38
C VAL A 76 17.62 1.92 -3.30
N LEU A 77 17.09 0.88 -3.97
CA LEU A 77 15.68 0.52 -3.93
C LEU A 77 15.49 -0.75 -3.11
N THR A 78 14.42 -0.80 -2.34
CA THR A 78 13.93 -2.07 -1.78
C THR A 78 12.92 -2.69 -2.75
N ASP A 79 12.94 -4.01 -2.90
CA ASP A 79 12.10 -4.76 -3.82
C ASP A 79 10.92 -5.49 -3.16
N GLY A 80 10.86 -5.45 -1.83
CA GLY A 80 9.84 -6.13 -1.06
C GLY A 80 9.96 -5.91 0.45
N ILE A 81 9.33 -6.79 1.19
CA ILE A 81 9.40 -6.79 2.65
C ILE A 81 10.81 -7.11 3.13
N LEU A 82 11.18 -6.58 4.30
CA LEU A 82 12.31 -7.13 5.05
C LEU A 82 11.93 -8.51 5.56
N GLU A 83 12.81 -9.46 5.33
CA GLU A 83 12.63 -10.82 5.79
C GLU A 83 13.86 -11.24 6.62
N TYR A 84 13.60 -11.69 7.86
CA TYR A 84 14.66 -11.98 8.83
C TYR A 84 15.65 -13.04 8.33
N ARG A 85 15.13 -14.14 7.75
CA ARG A 85 15.96 -15.24 7.26
C ARG A 85 16.89 -14.81 6.13
N ASN A 86 16.39 -13.94 5.23
CA ASN A 86 17.21 -13.36 4.16
C ASN A 86 18.29 -12.41 4.71
N THR A 87 17.95 -11.63 5.73
CA THR A 87 18.86 -10.62 6.29
C THR A 87 19.94 -11.23 7.18
N TRP A 88 19.60 -12.25 7.99
CA TRP A 88 20.46 -12.74 9.07
C TRP A 88 20.89 -14.19 8.94
N GLU A 89 20.15 -15.01 8.21
CA GLU A 89 20.36 -16.45 8.15
C GLU A 89 20.73 -16.96 6.76
N HIS A 90 20.80 -16.07 5.76
CA HIS A 90 21.14 -16.44 4.37
C HIS A 90 22.62 -16.80 4.25
N PRO A 91 22.98 -18.07 3.87
CA PRO A 91 24.37 -18.54 3.89
C PRO A 91 25.25 -17.85 2.84
N GLY A 92 24.67 -17.35 1.75
CA GLY A 92 25.38 -16.67 0.65
C GLY A 92 25.49 -15.15 0.83
N ILE A 93 24.94 -14.57 1.91
CA ILE A 93 24.98 -13.14 2.20
C ILE A 93 25.66 -12.95 3.55
N PRO A 94 26.77 -12.20 3.62
CA PRO A 94 27.41 -11.91 4.91
C PRO A 94 26.43 -11.25 5.88
N GLN A 95 26.36 -11.74 7.10
CA GLN A 95 25.46 -11.22 8.14
C GLN A 95 25.67 -9.72 8.35
N GLY A 96 24.57 -8.98 8.40
CA GLY A 96 24.60 -7.54 8.61
C GLY A 96 25.00 -6.71 7.39
N CYS A 97 25.30 -7.31 6.22
CA CYS A 97 25.63 -6.54 5.01
C CYS A 97 24.41 -5.88 4.39
N ILE A 98 23.21 -6.44 4.56
CA ILE A 98 21.99 -5.83 4.01
C ILE A 98 21.62 -4.63 4.87
N PHE A 99 21.75 -3.43 4.30
CA PHE A 99 21.42 -2.13 4.92
C PHE A 99 22.21 -1.79 6.21
N GLN A 100 23.37 -2.37 6.43
CA GLN A 100 24.20 -2.08 7.60
C GLN A 100 25.69 -1.84 7.24
N PRO A 101 26.04 -0.63 6.74
CA PRO A 101 25.16 0.52 6.46
C PRO A 101 24.45 0.46 5.11
N VAL A 102 23.48 1.34 4.90
CA VAL A 102 22.96 1.63 3.57
C VAL A 102 24.06 2.23 2.71
N CYS A 103 24.49 1.50 1.68
CA CYS A 103 25.53 1.91 0.75
C CYS A 103 24.96 2.80 -0.37
N GLY A 104 24.40 3.94 -0.01
CA GLY A 104 23.81 4.91 -0.90
C GLY A 104 23.50 6.21 -0.17
N HIS A 105 23.24 7.29 -0.90
CA HIS A 105 22.83 8.55 -0.32
C HIS A 105 21.41 8.46 0.26
N LYS A 106 20.54 7.73 -0.44
CA LYS A 106 19.18 7.45 -0.02
C LYS A 106 18.79 6.00 -0.32
N LEU A 107 17.84 5.49 0.46
CA LEU A 107 17.17 4.21 0.29
C LEU A 107 15.67 4.44 0.13
N ALA A 108 15.10 3.99 -0.99
CA ALA A 108 13.66 4.00 -1.21
C ALA A 108 13.01 2.81 -0.51
N CYS A 109 12.29 3.08 0.57
CA CYS A 109 11.58 2.09 1.37
C CYS A 109 10.13 1.93 0.90
N ILE A 110 9.58 0.72 1.05
CA ILE A 110 8.19 0.46 0.69
C ILE A 110 7.18 1.07 1.65
N GLY A 111 7.55 1.27 2.93
CA GLY A 111 6.67 1.83 3.95
C GLY A 111 7.44 2.33 5.16
N GLN A 112 6.71 2.94 6.09
CA GLN A 112 7.27 3.56 7.29
C GLN A 112 7.90 2.53 8.23
N GLY A 113 7.28 1.35 8.39
CA GLY A 113 7.80 0.27 9.22
C GLY A 113 9.18 -0.18 8.77
N GLN A 114 9.36 -0.40 7.46
CA GLN A 114 10.66 -0.73 6.89
C GLN A 114 11.69 0.38 7.12
N ALA A 115 11.31 1.63 6.86
CA ALA A 115 12.21 2.78 7.05
C ALA A 115 12.68 2.90 8.51
N ARG A 116 11.79 2.76 9.49
CA ARG A 116 12.15 2.82 10.92
C ARG A 116 13.10 1.70 11.31
N VAL A 117 12.87 0.48 10.85
CA VAL A 117 13.76 -0.66 11.15
C VAL A 117 15.15 -0.40 10.60
N ILE A 118 15.26 0.00 9.33
CA ILE A 118 16.57 0.25 8.69
C ILE A 118 17.27 1.46 9.31
N GLU A 119 16.56 2.52 9.65
CA GLU A 119 17.15 3.67 10.34
C GLU A 119 17.65 3.32 11.74
N SER A 120 16.98 2.41 12.47
CA SER A 120 17.43 1.92 13.77
C SER A 120 18.73 1.11 13.70
N TRP A 121 19.09 0.61 12.52
CA TRP A 121 20.36 -0.07 12.26
C TRP A 121 21.55 0.89 11.99
N GLY A 122 21.41 2.16 12.32
CA GLY A 122 22.48 3.15 12.18
C GLY A 122 22.46 3.93 10.88
N ASN A 123 21.31 4.05 10.23
CA ASN A 123 21.12 4.77 8.97
C ASN A 123 20.24 6.03 9.11
N PRO A 124 20.48 6.95 10.06
CA PRO A 124 19.59 8.07 10.28
C PRO A 124 19.50 8.96 9.04
N GLY A 125 18.25 9.29 8.63
CA GLY A 125 17.97 10.16 7.50
C GLY A 125 18.32 9.59 6.12
N ARG A 126 18.65 8.29 6.02
CA ARG A 126 18.89 7.63 4.73
C ARG A 126 17.63 7.12 4.05
N CYS A 127 16.58 6.80 4.81
CA CYS A 127 15.38 6.18 4.28
C CYS A 127 14.36 7.21 3.77
N GLU A 128 13.81 6.98 2.59
CA GLU A 128 12.66 7.72 2.03
C GLU A 128 11.51 6.76 1.81
N VAL A 129 10.31 7.13 2.27
CA VAL A 129 9.12 6.28 2.12
C VAL A 129 8.51 6.53 0.74
N VAL A 130 8.69 5.59 -0.15
CA VAL A 130 8.26 5.70 -1.55
C VAL A 130 7.01 4.88 -1.83
N GLY A 131 6.93 3.65 -1.32
CA GLY A 131 5.95 2.65 -1.73
C GLY A 131 6.53 1.68 -2.76
N MET A 132 5.65 0.93 -3.43
CA MET A 132 6.03 -0.04 -4.45
C MET A 132 5.42 0.32 -5.81
N PRO A 133 6.17 0.88 -6.76
CA PRO A 133 5.66 1.28 -8.08
C PRO A 133 4.92 0.16 -8.82
N ARG A 134 5.37 -1.08 -8.70
CA ARG A 134 4.73 -2.23 -9.34
C ARG A 134 3.32 -2.52 -8.82
N LEU A 135 2.94 -1.97 -7.67
CA LEU A 135 1.62 -2.13 -7.06
C LEU A 135 0.67 -0.94 -7.30
N ASP A 136 1.12 0.12 -7.98
CA ASP A 136 0.31 1.31 -8.23
C ASP A 136 -1.01 0.99 -8.95
N HIS A 137 -1.00 0.00 -9.85
CA HIS A 137 -2.20 -0.43 -10.55
C HIS A 137 -3.21 -1.14 -9.63
N LEU A 138 -2.75 -1.84 -8.60
CA LEU A 138 -3.61 -2.51 -7.62
C LEU A 138 -4.27 -1.52 -6.66
N SER A 139 -3.52 -0.50 -6.23
CA SER A 139 -4.04 0.55 -5.36
C SER A 139 -5.12 1.42 -6.03
N LYS A 140 -5.05 1.57 -7.36
CA LYS A 140 -6.01 2.36 -8.15
C LYS A 140 -7.30 1.63 -8.45
N ASN A 141 -7.26 0.32 -8.52
CA ASN A 141 -8.40 -0.51 -8.89
C ASN A 141 -9.14 -0.97 -7.63
N ALA A 142 -10.46 -0.85 -7.64
CA ALA A 142 -11.26 -1.40 -6.55
C ALA A 142 -11.04 -2.92 -6.44
N ALA A 143 -10.87 -3.40 -5.20
CA ALA A 143 -10.81 -4.82 -4.96
C ALA A 143 -12.20 -5.44 -5.16
N PRO A 144 -12.31 -6.60 -5.82
CA PRO A 144 -13.58 -7.30 -5.89
C PRO A 144 -14.03 -7.71 -4.48
N PRO A 145 -15.36 -7.74 -4.21
CA PRO A 145 -15.86 -8.12 -2.89
C PRO A 145 -15.49 -9.57 -2.57
N THR A 146 -15.27 -9.85 -1.28
CA THR A 146 -15.11 -11.22 -0.79
C THR A 146 -16.44 -11.95 -0.87
N ARG A 147 -16.44 -13.20 -1.34
CA ARG A 147 -17.64 -14.01 -1.46
C ARG A 147 -17.98 -14.63 -0.11
N THR A 148 -19.25 -14.54 0.26
CA THR A 148 -19.78 -15.17 1.48
C THR A 148 -20.48 -16.50 1.20
N GLU A 149 -20.83 -16.74 -0.07
CA GLU A 149 -21.54 -17.93 -0.52
C GLU A 149 -20.70 -18.82 -1.42
N GLY A 150 -21.08 -20.08 -1.54
CA GLY A 150 -20.37 -21.06 -2.36
C GLY A 150 -19.11 -21.61 -1.69
N PRO A 151 -18.19 -22.23 -2.46
CA PRO A 151 -16.95 -22.77 -1.93
C PRO A 151 -16.06 -21.65 -1.37
N PHE A 152 -15.35 -21.95 -0.27
CA PHE A 152 -14.32 -21.08 0.27
C PHE A 152 -13.06 -21.23 -0.59
N ARG A 153 -12.72 -20.20 -1.35
CA ARG A 153 -11.56 -20.19 -2.25
C ARG A 153 -10.33 -19.72 -1.51
N LEU A 154 -9.38 -20.63 -1.31
CA LEU A 154 -8.16 -20.35 -0.57
C LEU A 154 -6.94 -20.42 -1.49
N LEU A 155 -6.24 -19.28 -1.62
CA LEU A 155 -4.95 -19.22 -2.30
C LEU A 155 -3.84 -19.55 -1.30
N ILE A 156 -3.01 -20.56 -1.60
CA ILE A 156 -1.82 -20.90 -0.83
C ILE A 156 -0.59 -20.69 -1.72
N ALA A 157 0.28 -19.76 -1.34
CA ALA A 157 1.41 -19.38 -2.16
C ALA A 157 2.70 -19.22 -1.35
N THR A 158 3.85 -19.40 -1.99
CA THR A 158 5.16 -19.24 -1.36
C THR A 158 5.95 -18.11 -2.01
N ALA A 159 6.92 -17.56 -1.29
CA ALA A 159 7.91 -16.62 -1.83
C ALA A 159 8.67 -17.27 -3.01
N ASN A 160 9.24 -16.45 -3.89
CA ASN A 160 10.08 -16.99 -4.99
C ASN A 160 11.29 -17.76 -4.46
N THR A 161 11.91 -17.31 -3.37
CA THR A 161 12.90 -18.04 -2.60
C THR A 161 12.29 -18.35 -1.24
N PRO A 162 11.65 -19.51 -1.08
CA PRO A 162 10.85 -19.79 0.11
C PRO A 162 11.68 -20.21 1.32
N ALA A 163 12.95 -20.60 1.12
CA ALA A 163 13.90 -20.97 2.15
C ALA A 163 15.32 -20.67 1.70
N PHE A 164 16.23 -20.41 2.63
CA PHE A 164 17.64 -20.07 2.40
C PHE A 164 18.59 -21.18 2.88
N THR A 165 18.11 -22.07 3.74
CA THR A 165 18.83 -23.25 4.22
C THR A 165 17.99 -24.51 4.07
N GLN A 166 18.65 -25.67 4.08
CA GLN A 166 17.94 -26.97 4.01
C GLN A 166 17.00 -27.19 5.20
N SER A 167 17.40 -26.74 6.40
CA SER A 167 16.57 -26.85 7.60
C SER A 167 15.31 -26.00 7.49
N GLN A 168 15.42 -24.76 7.00
CA GLN A 168 14.27 -23.89 6.74
C GLN A 168 13.34 -24.50 5.69
N ARG A 169 13.93 -25.11 4.63
CA ARG A 169 13.17 -25.78 3.58
C ARG A 169 12.37 -26.97 4.13
N GLN A 170 13.01 -27.82 4.92
CA GLN A 170 12.33 -28.96 5.55
C GLN A 170 11.16 -28.49 6.44
N THR A 171 11.39 -27.49 7.28
CA THR A 171 10.35 -26.92 8.13
C THR A 171 9.18 -26.34 7.32
N LEU A 172 9.46 -25.68 6.19
CA LEU A 172 8.42 -25.18 5.29
C LEU A 172 7.63 -26.33 4.65
N VAL A 173 8.31 -27.37 4.16
CA VAL A 173 7.66 -28.56 3.60
C VAL A 173 6.73 -29.21 4.63
N ASP A 174 7.19 -29.35 5.87
CA ASP A 174 6.39 -29.93 6.95
C ASP A 174 5.16 -29.07 7.27
N SER A 175 5.30 -27.74 7.24
CA SER A 175 4.18 -26.83 7.43
C SER A 175 3.14 -26.92 6.31
N LEU A 176 3.59 -26.97 5.06
CA LEU A 176 2.69 -27.14 3.90
C LEU A 176 2.05 -28.51 3.88
N ARG A 177 2.78 -29.56 4.25
CA ARG A 177 2.25 -30.92 4.38
C ARG A 177 1.12 -30.99 5.42
N SER A 178 1.27 -30.25 6.51
CA SER A 178 0.21 -30.12 7.53
C SER A 178 -1.08 -29.54 6.96
N LEU A 179 -0.98 -28.53 6.08
CA LEU A 179 -2.14 -27.97 5.37
C LEU A 179 -2.74 -29.00 4.40
N VAL A 180 -1.92 -29.70 3.61
CA VAL A 180 -2.39 -30.74 2.68
C VAL A 180 -3.14 -31.83 3.43
N ASP A 181 -2.58 -32.34 4.51
CA ASP A 181 -3.19 -33.40 5.33
C ASP A 181 -4.48 -32.93 6.01
N ARG A 182 -4.51 -31.66 6.44
CA ARG A 182 -5.71 -31.04 7.01
C ARG A 182 -6.85 -31.07 6.00
N PHE A 183 -6.62 -30.60 4.76
CA PHE A 183 -7.66 -30.53 3.74
C PHE A 183 -8.08 -31.90 3.21
N LYS A 184 -7.17 -32.90 3.19
CA LYS A 184 -7.52 -34.29 2.89
C LYS A 184 -8.52 -34.86 3.91
N ARG A 185 -8.32 -34.57 5.20
CA ARG A 185 -9.19 -35.09 6.30
C ARG A 185 -10.49 -34.28 6.42
N MET A 186 -10.45 -33.00 6.25
CA MET A 186 -11.60 -32.11 6.46
C MET A 186 -11.67 -31.08 5.32
N PRO A 187 -12.34 -31.41 4.22
CA PRO A 187 -12.39 -30.56 3.03
C PRO A 187 -13.39 -29.40 3.16
N ARG A 188 -13.77 -29.05 4.38
CA ARG A 188 -14.69 -27.95 4.69
C ARG A 188 -14.12 -27.07 5.79
N VAL A 189 -14.48 -25.76 5.72
CA VAL A 189 -14.21 -24.75 6.75
C VAL A 189 -15.50 -23.97 6.95
N ASN A 190 -15.97 -23.84 8.20
CA ASN A 190 -17.25 -23.19 8.54
C ASN A 190 -18.42 -23.70 7.67
N GLY A 191 -18.48 -25.02 7.43
CA GLY A 191 -19.52 -25.64 6.60
C GLY A 191 -19.34 -25.47 5.07
N ARG A 192 -18.50 -24.57 4.60
CA ARG A 192 -18.21 -24.34 3.17
C ARG A 192 -17.19 -25.35 2.65
N PRO A 193 -17.41 -25.97 1.47
CA PRO A 193 -16.36 -26.76 0.82
C PRO A 193 -15.18 -25.84 0.45
N VAL A 194 -13.95 -26.35 0.57
CA VAL A 194 -12.76 -25.56 0.26
C VAL A 194 -12.31 -25.83 -1.16
N ASP A 195 -12.10 -24.73 -1.91
CA ASP A 195 -11.49 -24.73 -3.24
C ASP A 195 -10.05 -24.20 -3.10
N LEU A 196 -9.06 -25.08 -3.33
CA LEU A 196 -7.65 -24.80 -3.08
C LEU A 196 -6.92 -24.41 -4.36
N ASN A 197 -6.30 -23.25 -4.35
CA ASN A 197 -5.36 -22.82 -5.38
C ASN A 197 -3.95 -22.78 -4.80
N TRP A 198 -3.09 -23.68 -5.25
CA TRP A 198 -1.70 -23.78 -4.83
C TRP A 198 -0.78 -23.10 -5.83
N ARG A 199 0.05 -22.19 -5.34
CA ARG A 199 1.09 -21.49 -6.12
C ARG A 199 2.43 -21.61 -5.42
N LEU A 200 2.96 -22.82 -5.42
CA LEU A 200 4.23 -23.13 -4.81
C LEU A 200 5.38 -22.83 -5.77
N THR A 201 6.54 -22.55 -5.22
CA THR A 201 7.76 -22.17 -5.96
C THR A 201 8.88 -23.15 -5.63
N ASP A 202 9.95 -23.12 -6.39
CA ASP A 202 11.21 -23.78 -6.08
C ASP A 202 11.09 -25.31 -5.87
N GLY A 203 10.27 -25.98 -6.71
CA GLY A 203 10.12 -27.45 -6.65
C GLY A 203 9.35 -27.99 -5.43
N LEU A 204 8.71 -27.14 -4.63
CA LEU A 204 7.92 -27.58 -3.47
C LEU A 204 6.73 -28.48 -3.84
N ASN A 205 6.20 -28.36 -5.07
CA ASN A 205 5.14 -29.26 -5.55
C ASN A 205 5.61 -30.72 -5.55
N ASP A 206 6.82 -30.97 -6.05
CA ASP A 206 7.38 -32.34 -6.13
C ASP A 206 7.58 -32.93 -4.74
N GLU A 207 8.09 -32.14 -3.79
CA GLU A 207 8.31 -32.57 -2.40
C GLU A 207 7.00 -32.87 -1.65
N LEU A 208 5.91 -32.24 -2.08
CA LEU A 208 4.57 -32.50 -1.52
C LEU A 208 3.79 -33.58 -2.29
N GLY A 209 4.37 -34.13 -3.37
CA GLY A 209 3.69 -35.10 -4.24
C GLY A 209 2.48 -34.49 -4.95
N MET A 210 2.53 -33.21 -5.26
CA MET A 210 1.47 -32.47 -5.94
C MET A 210 1.83 -32.32 -7.42
N PRO A 211 0.83 -32.34 -8.34
CA PRO A 211 1.10 -32.09 -9.75
C PRO A 211 1.67 -30.70 -9.97
N ASP A 212 2.79 -30.60 -10.69
CA ASP A 212 3.34 -29.30 -11.10
C ASP A 212 2.51 -28.74 -12.23
N LEU A 213 1.89 -27.58 -11.99
CA LEU A 213 1.21 -26.84 -13.04
C LEU A 213 2.20 -25.83 -13.64
N PRO A 214 2.51 -25.93 -14.94
CA PRO A 214 3.41 -24.99 -15.60
C PRO A 214 2.94 -23.54 -15.36
N ARG A 215 3.86 -22.66 -14.95
CA ARG A 215 3.53 -21.25 -14.58
C ARG A 215 2.71 -20.51 -15.65
N HIS A 216 2.92 -20.81 -16.94
CA HIS A 216 2.17 -20.19 -18.03
C HIS A 216 0.69 -20.61 -18.10
N LYS A 217 0.29 -21.67 -17.40
CA LYS A 217 -1.10 -22.13 -17.28
C LYS A 217 -1.81 -21.56 -16.06
N LEU A 218 -1.06 -20.92 -15.15
CA LEU A 218 -1.65 -20.27 -13.98
C LEU A 218 -2.08 -18.84 -14.35
N PRO A 219 -3.22 -18.37 -13.84
CA PRO A 219 -3.59 -16.97 -14.01
C PRO A 219 -2.51 -16.05 -13.42
N PRO A 220 -2.43 -14.77 -13.83
CA PRO A 220 -1.58 -13.79 -13.17
C PRO A 220 -1.82 -13.79 -11.66
N LEU A 221 -0.78 -13.54 -10.86
CA LEU A 221 -0.87 -13.61 -9.39
C LEU A 221 -1.98 -12.72 -8.84
N HIS A 222 -2.11 -11.49 -9.35
CA HIS A 222 -3.11 -10.55 -8.88
C HIS A 222 -4.55 -11.03 -9.19
N GLN A 223 -4.74 -11.70 -10.32
CA GLN A 223 -6.02 -12.34 -10.63
C GLN A 223 -6.32 -13.47 -9.65
N ALA A 224 -5.32 -14.31 -9.32
CA ALA A 224 -5.50 -15.37 -8.34
C ALA A 224 -5.85 -14.82 -6.93
N ILE A 225 -5.25 -13.68 -6.54
CA ILE A 225 -5.62 -12.97 -5.30
C ILE A 225 -7.06 -12.46 -5.37
N ASP A 226 -7.47 -11.87 -6.49
CA ASP A 226 -8.82 -11.33 -6.66
C ASP A 226 -9.90 -12.42 -6.71
N GLU A 227 -9.56 -13.61 -7.19
CA GLU A 227 -10.44 -14.78 -7.22
C GLU A 227 -10.52 -15.49 -5.86
N ALA A 228 -9.55 -15.31 -4.99
CA ALA A 228 -9.52 -15.91 -3.66
C ALA A 228 -10.42 -15.18 -2.67
N ASP A 229 -10.99 -15.91 -1.70
CA ASP A 229 -11.66 -15.34 -0.52
C ASP A 229 -10.63 -15.03 0.58
N ALA A 230 -9.55 -15.82 0.67
CA ALA A 230 -8.45 -15.61 1.62
C ALA A 230 -7.12 -16.12 1.05
N VAL A 231 -6.01 -15.72 1.68
CA VAL A 231 -4.66 -16.08 1.26
C VAL A 231 -3.85 -16.61 2.43
N ILE A 232 -3.08 -17.69 2.20
CA ILE A 232 -2.00 -18.13 3.09
C ILE A 232 -0.70 -18.03 2.30
N THR A 233 0.30 -17.36 2.88
CA THR A 233 1.60 -17.20 2.24
C THR A 233 2.75 -17.48 3.21
N SER A 234 3.89 -17.98 2.72
CA SER A 234 5.14 -17.87 3.46
C SER A 234 5.53 -16.39 3.64
N PRO A 235 6.48 -16.03 4.51
CA PRO A 235 6.97 -14.65 4.58
C PRO A 235 7.34 -14.11 3.19
N SER A 236 6.56 -13.16 2.67
CA SER A 236 6.63 -12.70 1.29
C SER A 236 5.91 -11.37 1.13
N THR A 237 6.32 -10.59 0.13
CA THR A 237 5.61 -9.36 -0.28
C THR A 237 4.16 -9.64 -0.70
N LEU A 238 3.82 -10.87 -1.06
CA LEU A 238 2.45 -11.31 -1.35
C LEU A 238 1.47 -11.00 -0.21
N TYR A 239 1.95 -11.00 1.05
CA TYR A 239 1.13 -10.56 2.19
C TYR A 239 0.59 -9.14 1.98
N LEU A 240 1.45 -8.20 1.56
CA LEU A 240 1.04 -6.81 1.31
C LEU A 240 0.14 -6.69 0.07
N GLU A 241 0.43 -7.46 -0.99
CA GLU A 241 -0.39 -7.48 -2.21
C GLU A 241 -1.81 -7.98 -1.93
N SER A 242 -1.94 -9.03 -1.12
CA SER A 242 -3.22 -9.60 -0.71
C SER A 242 -3.99 -8.66 0.22
N ALA A 243 -3.31 -8.06 1.20
CA ALA A 243 -3.91 -7.08 2.12
C ALA A 243 -4.39 -5.84 1.36
N LEU A 244 -3.63 -5.37 0.35
CA LEU A 244 -4.01 -4.26 -0.53
C LEU A 244 -5.29 -4.57 -1.33
N ARG A 245 -5.53 -5.86 -1.62
CA ARG A 245 -6.76 -6.36 -2.24
C ARG A 245 -7.85 -6.72 -1.22
N ASN A 246 -7.67 -6.28 0.04
CA ASN A 246 -8.60 -6.53 1.15
C ASN A 246 -8.93 -8.02 1.34
N ARG A 247 -7.94 -8.91 1.10
CA ARG A 247 -8.08 -10.34 1.37
C ARG A 247 -7.55 -10.64 2.77
N PRO A 248 -8.32 -11.35 3.63
CA PRO A 248 -7.79 -11.87 4.89
C PRO A 248 -6.59 -12.76 4.57
N THR A 249 -5.43 -12.43 5.15
CA THR A 249 -4.17 -13.06 4.77
C THR A 249 -3.40 -13.52 6.00
N ALA A 250 -3.04 -14.82 6.01
CA ALA A 250 -2.18 -15.41 7.03
C ALA A 250 -0.76 -15.64 6.52
N ILE A 251 0.22 -15.48 7.41
CA ILE A 251 1.59 -15.93 7.18
C ILE A 251 1.77 -17.31 7.83
N ILE A 252 2.18 -18.29 7.03
CA ILE A 252 2.61 -19.61 7.51
C ILE A 252 4.13 -19.63 7.64
N ASP A 253 4.63 -19.87 8.87
CA ASP A 253 6.06 -19.85 9.15
C ASP A 253 6.36 -20.66 10.42
N TYR A 254 6.54 -21.98 10.28
CA TYR A 254 6.88 -22.87 11.41
C TYR A 254 8.32 -22.67 11.89
N TRP A 255 9.18 -22.05 11.09
CA TRP A 255 10.49 -21.59 11.53
C TRP A 255 10.37 -20.48 12.59
N ASN A 256 9.23 -19.76 12.53
CA ASN A 256 8.86 -18.70 13.48
C ASN A 256 9.94 -17.63 13.65
N SER A 257 10.53 -17.22 12.54
CA SER A 257 11.49 -16.11 12.52
C SER A 257 10.89 -14.83 13.09
N PRO A 258 11.71 -13.94 13.67
CA PRO A 258 11.30 -12.57 13.92
C PRO A 258 10.72 -11.93 12.67
N LYS A 259 9.62 -11.19 12.80
CA LYS A 259 8.93 -10.58 11.67
C LYS A 259 9.05 -9.07 11.72
N TYR A 260 9.48 -8.48 10.60
CA TYR A 260 9.50 -7.03 10.43
C TYR A 260 8.15 -6.48 9.95
N ILE A 261 7.23 -7.36 9.54
CA ILE A 261 5.83 -7.06 9.29
C ILE A 261 4.96 -7.75 10.34
N THR A 262 3.84 -7.13 10.69
CA THR A 262 2.93 -7.69 11.68
C THR A 262 1.69 -8.23 10.97
N PRO A 263 1.57 -9.55 10.75
CA PRO A 263 0.40 -10.14 10.11
C PRO A 263 -0.78 -10.20 11.09
N ALA A 264 -2.00 -10.05 10.58
CA ALA A 264 -3.20 -10.23 11.37
C ALA A 264 -3.43 -11.70 11.77
N TRP A 265 -2.94 -12.64 10.96
CA TRP A 265 -2.98 -14.08 11.24
C TRP A 265 -1.61 -14.71 10.99
N SER A 266 -1.21 -15.56 11.90
CA SER A 266 0.03 -16.34 11.81
C SER A 266 -0.23 -17.81 12.09
N ILE A 267 0.38 -18.68 11.28
CA ILE A 267 0.37 -20.12 11.46
C ILE A 267 1.82 -20.54 11.72
N THR A 268 2.18 -20.70 12.99
CA THR A 268 3.55 -21.07 13.41
C THR A 268 3.63 -22.49 13.98
N ALA A 269 2.49 -23.18 14.06
CA ALA A 269 2.38 -24.57 14.50
C ALA A 269 1.12 -25.22 13.94
N ASN A 270 1.05 -26.56 13.99
CA ASN A 270 -0.13 -27.31 13.56
C ASN A 270 -1.42 -26.92 14.30
N SER A 271 -1.33 -26.61 15.59
CA SER A 271 -2.46 -26.19 16.40
C SER A 271 -3.10 -24.87 15.92
N HIS A 272 -2.35 -24.05 15.19
CA HIS A 272 -2.85 -22.76 14.66
C HIS A 272 -3.63 -22.94 13.35
N VAL A 273 -3.46 -24.05 12.64
CA VAL A 273 -4.04 -24.22 11.30
C VAL A 273 -5.57 -24.12 11.34
N PHE A 274 -6.21 -24.88 12.22
CA PHE A 274 -7.67 -24.95 12.28
C PHE A 274 -8.30 -23.59 12.68
N PRO A 275 -7.93 -22.99 13.82
CA PRO A 275 -8.51 -21.70 14.24
C PRO A 275 -8.29 -20.57 13.24
N VAL A 276 -7.11 -20.52 12.61
CA VAL A 276 -6.82 -19.51 11.60
C VAL A 276 -7.66 -19.71 10.34
N LEU A 277 -7.82 -20.95 9.86
CA LEU A 277 -8.68 -21.23 8.69
C LEU A 277 -10.14 -20.81 8.93
N GLU A 278 -10.68 -21.07 10.11
CA GLU A 278 -12.04 -20.65 10.46
C GLU A 278 -12.19 -19.12 10.41
N GLN A 279 -11.21 -18.38 10.97
CA GLN A 279 -11.20 -16.93 10.92
C GLN A 279 -10.94 -16.36 9.54
N LEU A 280 -10.16 -17.03 8.69
CA LEU A 280 -9.97 -16.62 7.31
C LEU A 280 -11.23 -16.78 6.47
N ALA A 281 -12.05 -17.81 6.76
CA ALA A 281 -13.31 -18.06 6.07
C ALA A 281 -14.44 -17.11 6.51
N ASP A 282 -14.39 -16.63 7.75
CA ASP A 282 -15.29 -15.63 8.32
C ASP A 282 -14.47 -14.63 9.17
N PRO A 283 -13.83 -13.65 8.52
CA PRO A 283 -12.84 -12.83 9.19
C PRO A 283 -13.48 -11.86 10.19
N PRO A 284 -13.05 -11.89 11.47
CA PRO A 284 -13.53 -10.94 12.46
C PRO A 284 -13.23 -9.51 12.03
N PRO A 285 -14.18 -8.56 12.12
CA PRO A 285 -14.00 -7.18 11.64
C PRO A 285 -12.77 -6.49 12.25
N HIS A 286 -12.49 -6.68 13.52
CA HIS A 286 -11.33 -6.08 14.19
C HIS A 286 -9.99 -6.59 13.62
N ARG A 287 -9.94 -7.84 13.17
CA ARG A 287 -8.76 -8.42 12.50
C ARG A 287 -8.51 -7.79 11.14
N MET A 288 -9.59 -7.53 10.39
CA MET A 288 -9.48 -6.81 9.11
C MET A 288 -9.03 -5.37 9.31
N VAL A 289 -9.54 -4.68 10.33
CA VAL A 289 -9.06 -3.33 10.72
C VAL A 289 -7.58 -3.36 11.06
N PHE A 290 -7.14 -4.35 11.85
CA PHE A 290 -5.73 -4.53 12.19
C PHE A 290 -4.87 -4.79 10.93
N GLN A 291 -5.30 -5.71 10.04
CA GLN A 291 -4.59 -5.98 8.79
C GLN A 291 -4.42 -4.71 7.94
N ASN A 292 -5.46 -3.91 7.83
CA ASN A 292 -5.42 -2.65 7.08
C ASN A 292 -4.48 -1.62 7.73
N ALA A 293 -4.50 -1.50 9.06
CA ALA A 293 -3.58 -0.63 9.77
C ALA A 293 -2.12 -1.09 9.60
N ALA A 294 -1.86 -2.39 9.73
CA ALA A 294 -0.54 -2.97 9.49
C ALA A 294 -0.09 -2.80 8.04
N LEU A 295 -1.00 -2.90 7.06
CA LEU A 295 -0.70 -2.63 5.66
C LEU A 295 -0.20 -1.19 5.46
N HIS A 296 -0.92 -0.19 5.98
CA HIS A 296 -0.54 1.22 5.83
C HIS A 296 0.77 1.57 6.53
N GLU A 297 1.13 0.84 7.56
CA GLU A 297 2.44 0.96 8.21
C GLU A 297 3.57 0.37 7.37
N GLN A 298 3.31 -0.77 6.71
CA GLN A 298 4.31 -1.52 5.98
C GLN A 298 4.41 -1.15 4.50
N LEU A 299 3.37 -0.54 3.93
CA LEU A 299 3.32 -0.13 2.54
C LEU A 299 2.74 1.28 2.42
N GLU A 300 3.50 2.19 1.82
CA GLU A 300 2.95 3.49 1.42
C GLU A 300 2.01 3.29 0.23
N CYS A 301 0.73 3.36 0.47
CA CYS A 301 -0.33 3.19 -0.53
C CYS A 301 -1.37 4.32 -0.51
N SER A 302 -1.13 5.38 0.29
CA SER A 302 -2.00 6.57 0.31
C SER A 302 -1.88 7.41 -0.96
N SER A 303 -0.79 7.23 -1.71
CA SER A 303 -0.54 7.85 -3.00
C SER A 303 0.23 6.88 -3.91
N ALA A 304 0.23 7.13 -5.22
CA ALA A 304 0.97 6.29 -6.15
C ALA A 304 2.50 6.40 -5.88
N ALA A 305 3.17 5.26 -5.84
CA ALA A 305 4.60 5.16 -5.55
C ALA A 305 5.47 5.67 -6.72
N THR A 306 5.04 5.46 -7.97
CA THR A 306 5.79 5.90 -9.15
C THR A 306 6.08 7.40 -9.16
N PRO A 307 5.10 8.33 -8.97
CA PRO A 307 5.38 9.75 -8.89
C PRO A 307 6.31 10.13 -7.74
N ARG A 308 6.18 9.46 -6.59
CA ARG A 308 7.03 9.69 -5.42
C ARG A 308 8.48 9.31 -5.72
N LEU A 309 8.69 8.15 -6.36
CA LEU A 309 10.02 7.71 -6.76
C LEU A 309 10.67 8.69 -7.76
N ILE A 310 9.93 9.13 -8.77
CA ILE A 310 10.44 10.11 -9.74
C ILE A 310 10.80 11.43 -9.04
N GLN A 311 9.95 11.94 -8.16
CA GLN A 311 10.25 13.13 -7.37
C GLN A 311 11.53 12.98 -6.54
N LEU A 312 11.74 11.83 -5.90
CA LEU A 312 12.97 11.53 -5.16
C LEU A 312 14.19 11.56 -6.07
N ILE A 313 14.11 10.92 -7.24
CA ILE A 313 15.17 10.90 -8.23
C ILE A 313 15.51 12.31 -8.72
N ASP A 314 14.52 13.12 -9.08
CA ASP A 314 14.70 14.49 -9.54
C ASP A 314 15.44 15.34 -8.48
N VAL A 315 15.00 15.32 -7.22
CA VAL A 315 15.66 16.06 -6.14
C VAL A 315 17.10 15.60 -5.92
N MET A 316 17.36 14.29 -6.03
CA MET A 316 18.73 13.76 -5.89
C MET A 316 19.63 14.19 -7.04
N ILE A 317 19.13 14.21 -8.28
CA ILE A 317 19.87 14.68 -9.45
C ILE A 317 20.21 16.17 -9.31
N ASP A 318 19.24 16.99 -8.92
CA ASP A 318 19.44 18.42 -8.72
C ASP A 318 20.50 18.68 -7.64
N ALA A 319 20.44 17.95 -6.51
CA ALA A 319 21.46 18.05 -5.47
C ALA A 319 22.86 17.63 -5.95
N GLY A 320 22.95 16.61 -6.79
CA GLY A 320 24.20 16.18 -7.43
C GLY A 320 24.76 17.23 -8.39
N GLN A 321 23.91 17.90 -9.17
CA GLN A 321 24.33 18.98 -10.06
C GLN A 321 24.85 20.20 -9.28
N VAL A 322 24.12 20.62 -8.24
CA VAL A 322 24.53 21.73 -7.37
C VAL A 322 25.88 21.42 -6.70
N ALA A 323 26.06 20.19 -6.20
CA ALA A 323 27.30 19.75 -5.58
C ALA A 323 28.50 19.82 -6.57
N ARG A 324 28.32 19.33 -7.79
CA ARG A 324 29.35 19.39 -8.83
C ARG A 324 29.66 20.81 -9.25
N SER A 325 28.67 21.67 -9.48
CA SER A 325 28.84 23.04 -9.90
C SER A 325 29.63 23.89 -8.88
N ASN A 326 29.50 23.54 -7.59
CA ASN A 326 30.15 24.24 -6.50
C ASN A 326 31.39 23.52 -5.94
N ASP A 327 31.79 22.39 -6.53
CA ASP A 327 32.82 21.49 -6.02
C ASP A 327 32.65 21.16 -4.53
N GLN A 328 31.39 20.85 -4.12
CA GLN A 328 31.01 20.55 -2.76
C GLN A 328 30.41 19.13 -2.66
N PRO A 329 30.43 18.52 -1.47
CA PRO A 329 29.77 17.24 -1.26
C PRO A 329 28.26 17.37 -1.42
N ILE A 330 27.61 16.29 -1.88
CA ILE A 330 26.15 16.19 -2.02
C ILE A 330 25.53 16.33 -0.64
N LYS A 331 24.61 17.29 -0.50
CA LYS A 331 23.83 17.51 0.73
C LYS A 331 22.37 17.24 0.43
N LEU A 332 21.81 16.22 1.09
CA LEU A 332 20.39 15.89 1.01
C LEU A 332 19.74 16.11 2.37
N PRO A 333 18.50 16.62 2.43
CA PRO A 333 17.76 16.69 3.68
C PRO A 333 17.49 15.28 4.23
N ALA A 334 17.31 15.19 5.55
CA ALA A 334 16.98 13.92 6.20
C ALA A 334 15.68 13.29 5.64
N ARG A 335 14.72 14.14 5.23
CA ARG A 335 13.49 13.73 4.56
C ARG A 335 13.24 14.61 3.35
N ILE A 336 13.08 13.98 2.19
CA ILE A 336 12.78 14.62 0.91
C ILE A 336 11.28 14.52 0.64
N LEU A 337 10.72 13.31 0.81
CA LEU A 337 9.33 13.06 0.52
C LEU A 337 8.45 13.31 1.75
N PRO A 338 7.29 13.97 1.58
CA PRO A 338 6.34 14.10 2.67
C PRO A 338 5.80 12.72 3.06
N VAL A 339 5.76 12.45 4.35
CA VAL A 339 5.12 11.27 4.92
C VAL A 339 3.78 11.68 5.47
N LYS A 340 2.70 11.13 4.91
CA LYS A 340 1.37 11.34 5.42
C LYS A 340 1.23 10.53 6.72
N ARG A 341 1.14 11.22 7.85
CA ARG A 341 0.75 10.56 9.10
C ARG A 341 -0.71 10.17 8.96
N LEU A 342 -0.96 8.89 8.75
CA LEU A 342 -2.30 8.35 8.89
C LEU A 342 -2.60 8.38 10.39
N GLY A 343 -3.67 9.08 10.79
CA GLY A 343 -4.26 8.88 12.10
C GLY A 343 -4.79 7.45 12.11
N PHE A 344 -4.05 6.55 12.72
CA PHE A 344 -4.54 5.19 12.87
C PHE A 344 -5.83 5.22 13.69
N PRO A 345 -6.93 4.61 13.21
CA PRO A 345 -7.98 4.23 14.12
C PRO A 345 -7.30 3.40 15.22
N HIS A 346 -7.82 3.53 16.43
CA HIS A 346 -7.33 2.77 17.57
C HIS A 346 -7.12 1.30 17.16
N ILE A 347 -5.84 0.91 17.02
CA ILE A 347 -5.51 -0.48 16.75
C ILE A 347 -5.81 -1.19 18.07
N PRO A 348 -6.73 -2.17 18.09
CA PRO A 348 -6.92 -2.97 19.28
C PRO A 348 -5.54 -3.53 19.66
N GLU A 349 -5.04 -3.19 20.84
CA GLU A 349 -3.74 -3.70 21.35
C GLU A 349 -3.74 -5.22 21.45
N ASN A 350 -4.87 -5.84 21.25
CA ASN A 350 -5.06 -7.25 21.37
C ASN A 350 -4.82 -7.94 20.03
N PHE A 351 -3.61 -8.43 19.84
CA PHE A 351 -3.46 -9.67 19.13
C PHE A 351 -4.48 -10.64 19.69
N ASP A 352 -5.16 -11.39 18.85
CA ASP A 352 -5.98 -12.49 19.32
C ASP A 352 -5.06 -13.58 19.90
N LEU A 353 -4.60 -13.31 21.08
CA LEU A 353 -3.77 -14.24 21.83
C LEU A 353 -4.53 -15.53 22.13
N ALA A 354 -5.87 -15.49 22.15
CA ALA A 354 -6.69 -16.67 22.28
C ALA A 354 -6.59 -17.60 21.05
N THR A 355 -6.41 -17.05 19.83
CA THR A 355 -6.12 -17.85 18.64
C THR A 355 -4.69 -18.41 18.65
N LEU A 356 -3.71 -17.60 19.08
CA LEU A 356 -2.32 -18.04 19.18
C LEU A 356 -2.08 -19.00 20.35
N TYR A 357 -2.84 -18.84 21.43
CA TYR A 357 -2.74 -19.64 22.65
C TYR A 357 -4.14 -20.07 23.12
N PRO A 358 -4.84 -20.94 22.35
CA PRO A 358 -6.24 -21.27 22.60
C PRO A 358 -6.51 -21.90 23.97
N ASP A 359 -5.49 -22.52 24.57
CA ASP A 359 -5.59 -23.16 25.88
C ASP A 359 -5.32 -22.22 27.07
N ASN A 360 -4.96 -20.96 26.79
CA ASN A 360 -4.68 -20.01 27.85
C ASN A 360 -5.97 -19.28 28.31
N ALA A 361 -6.51 -19.73 29.45
CA ALA A 361 -7.73 -19.16 30.03
C ALA A 361 -7.65 -17.65 30.33
N ALA A 362 -6.46 -17.13 30.65
CA ALA A 362 -6.26 -15.70 30.95
C ALA A 362 -6.54 -14.81 29.71
N PHE A 363 -6.26 -15.29 28.51
CA PHE A 363 -6.56 -14.52 27.29
C PHE A 363 -8.06 -14.48 26.99
N LYS A 364 -8.77 -15.59 27.24
CA LYS A 364 -10.24 -15.64 27.11
C LYS A 364 -10.94 -14.70 28.08
N GLU A 365 -10.47 -14.62 29.31
CA GLU A 365 -11.00 -13.70 30.30
C GLU A 365 -10.73 -12.24 29.94
N ARG A 366 -9.52 -11.95 29.46
CA ARG A 366 -9.14 -10.61 29.00
C ARG A 366 -10.01 -10.14 27.83
N ASP A 367 -10.25 -11.00 26.84
CA ASP A 367 -11.09 -10.68 25.68
C ASP A 367 -12.54 -10.40 26.11
N THR A 368 -13.07 -11.19 27.03
CA THR A 368 -14.41 -10.97 27.59
C THR A 368 -14.50 -9.62 28.32
N ASN A 369 -13.48 -9.23 29.06
CA ASN A 369 -13.45 -7.95 29.77
C ASN A 369 -13.32 -6.77 28.80
N MET A 370 -12.51 -6.91 27.73
CA MET A 370 -12.40 -5.91 26.68
C MET A 370 -13.73 -5.70 25.94
N LEU A 371 -14.44 -6.77 25.58
CA LEU A 371 -15.77 -6.70 24.98
C LEU A 371 -16.79 -5.98 25.88
N LYS A 372 -16.74 -6.21 27.19
CA LYS A 372 -17.57 -5.49 28.16
C LYS A 372 -17.27 -3.99 28.18
N LEU A 373 -15.99 -3.60 28.12
CA LEU A 373 -15.57 -2.21 28.07
C LEU A 373 -16.00 -1.53 26.76
N GLU A 374 -15.85 -2.22 25.64
CA GLU A 374 -16.30 -1.73 24.32
C GLU A 374 -17.81 -1.56 24.28
N LEU A 375 -18.55 -2.52 24.81
CA LEU A 375 -20.02 -2.43 24.94
C LEU A 375 -20.43 -1.23 25.81
N ALA A 376 -19.79 -1.04 26.95
CA ALA A 376 -20.06 0.10 27.83
C ALA A 376 -19.76 1.44 27.14
N ALA A 377 -18.67 1.53 26.37
CA ALA A 377 -18.32 2.70 25.58
C ALA A 377 -19.32 2.96 24.44
N ALA A 378 -19.81 1.90 23.79
CA ALA A 378 -20.84 2.00 22.76
C ALA A 378 -22.18 2.48 23.32
N VAL A 379 -22.61 1.94 24.47
CA VAL A 379 -23.82 2.39 25.18
C VAL A 379 -23.72 3.87 25.54
N LYS A 380 -22.57 4.30 26.11
CA LYS A 380 -22.35 5.73 26.44
C LYS A 380 -22.43 6.64 25.20
N ARG A 381 -21.97 6.20 24.03
CA ARG A 381 -22.10 6.96 22.78
C ARG A 381 -23.56 7.05 22.34
N LEU A 382 -24.32 5.95 22.47
CA LEU A 382 -25.74 5.93 22.16
C LEU A 382 -26.53 6.90 23.06
N ASP A 383 -26.19 6.98 24.34
CA ASP A 383 -26.83 7.91 25.29
C ASP A 383 -26.54 9.39 24.94
N GLN A 384 -25.42 9.68 24.26
CA GLN A 384 -25.06 11.02 23.80
C GLN A 384 -25.68 11.40 22.44
N LEU A 385 -26.18 10.42 21.70
CA LEU A 385 -26.73 10.63 20.35
C LEU A 385 -27.91 11.63 20.32
N PRO A 386 -28.87 11.60 21.25
CA PRO A 386 -29.98 12.56 21.26
C PRO A 386 -29.50 14.01 21.32
N ALA A 387 -28.58 14.33 22.23
CA ALA A 387 -28.02 15.68 22.34
C ALA A 387 -27.29 16.16 21.07
N VAL A 388 -26.61 15.25 20.38
CA VAL A 388 -25.95 15.54 19.09
C VAL A 388 -26.98 15.77 18.00
N LEU A 389 -28.06 15.00 17.98
CA LEU A 389 -29.16 15.17 17.02
C LEU A 389 -29.87 16.50 17.23
N ASP A 390 -30.17 16.88 18.47
CA ASP A 390 -30.80 18.16 18.81
C ASP A 390 -29.91 19.35 18.34
N GLN A 391 -28.61 19.27 18.56
CA GLN A 391 -27.68 20.29 18.04
C GLN A 391 -27.71 20.38 16.51
N LYS A 392 -27.77 19.25 15.83
CA LYS A 392 -27.85 19.21 14.36
C LYS A 392 -29.17 19.79 13.85
N GLU A 393 -30.26 19.52 14.54
CA GLU A 393 -31.57 20.06 14.18
C GLU A 393 -31.63 21.59 14.33
N VAL A 394 -31.10 22.13 15.42
CA VAL A 394 -30.93 23.59 15.59
C VAL A 394 -30.11 24.21 14.45
N TYR A 395 -29.00 23.56 14.08
CA TYR A 395 -28.17 24.05 12.99
C TYR A 395 -28.88 24.00 11.61
N ILE A 396 -29.67 22.96 11.36
CA ILE A 396 -30.50 22.85 10.14
C ILE A 396 -31.54 23.98 10.09
N GLN A 397 -32.19 24.29 11.20
CA GLN A 397 -33.15 25.39 11.29
C GLN A 397 -32.48 26.75 11.02
N GLU A 398 -31.28 26.96 11.55
CA GLU A 398 -30.51 28.17 11.26
C GLU A 398 -30.16 28.29 9.75
N LEU A 399 -29.75 27.19 9.11
CA LEU A 399 -29.48 27.15 7.68
C LEU A 399 -30.73 27.43 6.86
N HIS A 400 -31.88 26.89 7.23
CA HIS A 400 -33.16 27.18 6.59
C HIS A 400 -33.51 28.66 6.72
N GLY A 401 -33.30 29.28 7.89
CA GLY A 401 -33.50 30.73 8.08
C GLY A 401 -32.62 31.57 7.17
N ARG A 402 -31.34 31.21 7.04
CA ARG A 402 -30.41 31.89 6.11
C ARG A 402 -30.82 31.73 4.65
N LEU A 403 -31.29 30.57 4.26
CA LEU A 403 -31.77 30.27 2.90
C LEU A 403 -33.02 31.14 2.59
N HIS A 404 -33.98 31.18 3.48
CA HIS A 404 -35.17 32.04 3.33
C HIS A 404 -34.81 33.53 3.21
N ALA A 405 -33.88 33.99 4.00
CA ALA A 405 -33.39 35.41 3.92
C ALA A 405 -32.66 35.67 2.59
N ALA A 406 -31.89 34.72 2.09
CA ALA A 406 -31.23 34.85 0.80
C ALA A 406 -32.24 34.90 -0.35
N ASN A 407 -33.23 34.01 -0.36
CA ASN A 407 -34.29 33.98 -1.36
C ASN A 407 -35.14 35.28 -1.35
N ALA A 408 -35.42 35.84 -0.17
CA ALA A 408 -36.10 37.12 -0.04
C ALA A 408 -35.28 38.28 -0.64
N ARG A 409 -33.94 38.28 -0.42
CA ARG A 409 -33.05 39.29 -1.01
C ARG A 409 -32.99 39.15 -2.52
N GLU A 410 -32.92 37.93 -3.06
CA GLU A 410 -32.95 37.66 -4.49
C GLU A 410 -34.23 38.21 -5.12
N LYS A 411 -35.39 37.91 -4.54
CA LYS A 411 -36.68 38.42 -5.01
C LYS A 411 -36.72 39.93 -5.00
N ALA A 412 -36.21 40.59 -3.95
CA ALA A 412 -36.14 42.04 -3.89
C ALA A 412 -35.21 42.63 -4.95
N LEU A 413 -34.08 41.98 -5.24
CA LEU A 413 -33.16 42.42 -6.29
C LEU A 413 -33.81 42.27 -7.68
N LEU A 414 -34.50 41.18 -7.97
CA LEU A 414 -35.21 40.95 -9.21
C LEU A 414 -36.30 42.03 -9.43
N THR A 415 -37.06 42.37 -8.40
CA THR A 415 -38.04 43.47 -8.44
C THR A 415 -37.36 44.79 -8.79
N ARG A 416 -36.23 45.09 -8.16
CA ARG A 416 -35.48 46.34 -8.41
C ARG A 416 -34.87 46.39 -9.82
N VAL A 417 -34.39 45.27 -10.32
CA VAL A 417 -33.90 45.14 -11.71
C VAL A 417 -35.03 45.40 -12.71
N ASN A 418 -36.22 44.85 -12.46
CA ASN A 418 -37.40 45.08 -13.30
C ASN A 418 -37.83 46.58 -13.26
N GLU A 419 -37.83 47.24 -12.11
CA GLU A 419 -38.12 48.65 -11.99
C GLU A 419 -37.13 49.52 -12.78
N ILE A 420 -35.82 49.21 -12.66
CA ILE A 420 -34.79 49.90 -13.43
C ILE A 420 -35.01 49.67 -14.95
N HIS A 421 -35.30 48.46 -15.33
CA HIS A 421 -35.58 48.14 -16.73
C HIS A 421 -36.76 48.92 -17.28
N GLN A 422 -37.88 48.98 -16.54
CA GLN A 422 -39.05 49.79 -16.90
C GLN A 422 -38.76 51.31 -16.97
N ARG A 423 -37.96 51.85 -16.04
CA ARG A 423 -37.50 53.25 -16.11
C ARG A 423 -36.63 53.49 -17.35
N THR A 424 -35.76 52.54 -17.69
CA THR A 424 -34.89 52.66 -18.86
C THR A 424 -35.70 52.67 -20.16
N ILE A 425 -36.77 51.84 -20.27
CA ILE A 425 -37.68 51.84 -21.39
C ILE A 425 -38.37 53.19 -21.52
N LYS A 426 -38.99 53.69 -20.45
CA LYS A 426 -39.66 55.01 -20.43
C LYS A 426 -38.71 56.20 -20.78
N MET A 427 -37.45 56.16 -20.34
CA MET A 427 -36.46 57.13 -20.74
C MET A 427 -36.11 57.05 -22.20
N ARG A 428 -35.98 55.84 -22.79
CA ARG A 428 -35.74 55.65 -24.21
C ARG A 428 -36.91 56.17 -25.07
N GLU A 429 -38.14 55.93 -24.67
CA GLU A 429 -39.34 56.47 -25.27
C GLU A 429 -39.40 58.00 -25.22
N HIS A 430 -39.06 58.57 -24.07
CA HIS A 430 -39.07 60.04 -23.85
C HIS A 430 -38.03 60.79 -24.71
N TYR A 431 -36.84 60.17 -24.92
CA TYR A 431 -35.74 60.77 -25.69
C TYR A 431 -35.71 60.38 -27.16
N GLY A 432 -36.71 59.67 -27.65
CA GLY A 432 -36.83 59.32 -29.10
C GLY A 432 -35.69 58.46 -29.61
N LEU A 433 -35.05 57.67 -28.75
CA LEU A 433 -33.96 56.77 -29.11
C LEU A 433 -34.57 55.44 -29.63
N GLU A 434 -35.19 55.47 -30.79
CA GLU A 434 -35.51 54.25 -31.53
C GLU A 434 -34.23 53.75 -32.22
N GLY A 435 -33.69 52.69 -31.76
CA GLY A 435 -32.54 52.09 -32.43
C GLY A 435 -31.97 50.85 -31.70
N SER A 436 -32.24 49.69 -32.30
CA SER A 436 -31.68 48.38 -32.04
C SER A 436 -32.11 47.67 -30.74
N THR A 437 -33.02 46.76 -30.91
CA THR A 437 -33.36 45.64 -30.03
C THR A 437 -32.09 44.81 -29.77
N PRO A 438 -31.67 44.58 -28.55
CA PRO A 438 -30.63 43.60 -28.28
C PRO A 438 -31.24 42.20 -28.54
N THR A 439 -30.61 41.50 -29.42
CA THR A 439 -30.91 40.06 -29.73
C THR A 439 -30.86 39.27 -28.41
N GLN A 440 -31.99 38.72 -28.03
CA GLN A 440 -32.06 37.72 -26.95
C GLN A 440 -31.23 36.51 -27.37
N SER A 441 -30.09 36.30 -26.72
CA SER A 441 -29.39 35.06 -26.69
C SER A 441 -29.11 34.70 -25.25
N THR A 442 -30.09 34.12 -24.59
CA THR A 442 -29.89 33.26 -23.44
C THR A 442 -31.02 32.25 -23.41
N GLN A 443 -30.74 31.13 -24.05
CA GLN A 443 -31.48 29.90 -23.81
C GLN A 443 -31.22 29.51 -22.32
N THR A 444 -32.22 29.70 -21.52
CA THR A 444 -32.32 29.03 -20.21
C THR A 444 -32.65 27.56 -20.54
N SER A 445 -31.67 26.71 -20.34
CA SER A 445 -31.89 25.27 -20.25
C SER A 445 -32.70 25.01 -18.97
N GLU A 446 -33.98 24.77 -19.16
CA GLU A 446 -34.83 24.13 -18.15
C GLU A 446 -34.29 22.73 -17.85
N ASN A 447 -33.66 22.60 -16.71
CA ASN A 447 -33.33 21.31 -16.14
C ASN A 447 -34.59 20.79 -15.40
N LYS A 448 -35.45 20.08 -16.15
CA LYS A 448 -36.41 19.18 -15.55
C LYS A 448 -35.66 17.95 -15.03
N ASN A 449 -35.45 17.86 -13.76
CA ASN A 449 -35.30 16.59 -13.05
C ASN A 449 -35.87 16.76 -11.65
N ASP A 450 -37.18 16.68 -11.61
CA ASP A 450 -37.96 16.35 -10.43
C ASP A 450 -38.23 14.83 -10.53
N GLN A 451 -37.48 14.04 -9.78
CA GLN A 451 -37.92 12.71 -9.36
C GLN A 451 -37.29 12.39 -8.01
N SER A 452 -38.13 12.51 -7.03
CA SER A 452 -38.07 11.93 -5.70
C SER A 452 -37.56 10.49 -5.72
N ASP A 453 -36.47 10.20 -4.99
CA ASP A 453 -36.26 8.89 -4.41
C ASP A 453 -35.94 9.07 -2.92
N GLU A 454 -36.91 8.75 -2.10
CA GLU A 454 -36.76 8.48 -0.69
C GLU A 454 -35.90 7.24 -0.50
N PRO A 455 -34.89 7.24 0.36
CA PRO A 455 -34.26 6.02 0.76
C PRO A 455 -35.13 5.33 1.85
N LYS A 456 -35.67 4.19 1.49
CA LYS A 456 -36.17 3.23 2.47
C LYS A 456 -35.01 2.60 3.22
N VAL A 457 -35.04 2.79 4.55
CA VAL A 457 -34.46 2.01 5.67
C VAL A 457 -33.13 1.30 5.44
#